data_63208907f914ab2205a6942f562a8759
#
_entry.id   63208907f914ab2205a6942f562a8759
#
_cell.length_a   1.000
_cell.length_b   1.000
_cell.length_c   1.000
_cell.angle_alpha   90.00
_cell.angle_beta   90.00
_cell.angle_gamma   90.00
#
_symmetry.space_group_name_H-M   'P 1'
#
loop_
_entity.id
_entity.type
_entity.pdbx_description
1 polymer ?
#
loop_
_entity_poly.entity_id
_entity_poly.type
_entity_poly.pdbx_seq_one_letter_code
_entity_poly.pdbx_strand_id
1 'polypeptide(L)'
;MRVLLITGGHGFNREHFNALMNSLPGITVTEARHPDALPMFRPENRSKYDVVLFYDMPKTIGEQEKKDFIDLLNEGKGIVVWHHAYCSYQDWPEYQKIIGGRYHEEPWTDSNGVERPKSTYKYNVNFRVRVADRRHPATRGIRDFDIIDETYGNGSVNPEVRVLLATDEPTSTPSVAWAHSYGKSKVVTILLGHDNQAWSNPNFAKLLEQSIKWVK
;
A
#
# COMPACT_ATOMS: atom_id res chain seq x y z
N MET A 1 19.15 1.40 -3.89
CA MET A 1 18.19 0.41 -3.35
C MET A 1 17.38 -0.16 -4.51
N ARG A 2 17.29 -1.48 -4.62
CA ARG A 2 16.57 -2.17 -5.70
C ARG A 2 15.14 -2.46 -5.23
N VAL A 3 14.17 -1.98 -5.97
CA VAL A 3 12.75 -2.15 -5.66
C VAL A 3 12.10 -3.00 -6.75
N LEU A 4 11.46 -4.09 -6.35
CA LEU A 4 10.55 -4.84 -7.22
C LEU A 4 9.19 -4.16 -7.16
N LEU A 5 8.78 -3.53 -8.25
CA LEU A 5 7.44 -2.96 -8.41
C LEU A 5 6.52 -4.00 -9.02
N ILE A 6 5.45 -4.31 -8.32
CA ILE A 6 4.39 -5.19 -8.83
C ILE A 6 3.24 -4.35 -9.34
N THR A 7 2.83 -4.56 -10.60
CA THR A 7 1.68 -3.88 -11.23
C THR A 7 0.71 -4.87 -11.88
N GLY A 8 -0.44 -4.39 -12.32
CA GLY A 8 -1.46 -5.17 -13.03
C GLY A 8 -2.80 -5.21 -12.30
N GLY A 9 -3.85 -5.60 -13.02
CA GLY A 9 -5.21 -5.61 -12.48
C GLY A 9 -5.92 -4.25 -12.47
N HIS A 10 -5.18 -3.15 -12.60
CA HIS A 10 -5.70 -1.78 -12.72
C HIS A 10 -4.87 -0.96 -13.71
N GLY A 11 -5.54 -0.10 -14.51
CA GLY A 11 -4.90 0.78 -15.47
C GLY A 11 -4.51 2.12 -14.85
N PHE A 12 -3.40 2.73 -15.31
CA PHE A 12 -2.94 4.04 -14.86
C PHE A 12 -2.15 4.78 -15.93
N ASN A 13 -1.93 6.09 -15.76
CA ASN A 13 -1.12 6.90 -16.66
C ASN A 13 0.37 6.57 -16.47
N ARG A 14 0.93 5.83 -17.41
CA ARG A 14 2.31 5.35 -17.38
C ARG A 14 3.36 6.46 -17.39
N GLU A 15 3.12 7.52 -18.11
CA GLU A 15 4.08 8.63 -18.22
C GLU A 15 4.29 9.31 -16.86
N HIS A 16 3.20 9.75 -16.23
CA HIS A 16 3.26 10.40 -14.93
C HIS A 16 3.73 9.47 -13.81
N PHE A 17 3.31 8.21 -13.86
CA PHE A 17 3.77 7.19 -12.91
C PHE A 17 5.28 6.97 -13.01
N ASN A 18 5.80 6.79 -14.21
CA ASN A 18 7.24 6.61 -14.43
C ASN A 18 8.03 7.86 -14.03
N ALA A 19 7.48 9.05 -14.26
CA ALA A 19 8.11 10.29 -13.80
C ALA A 19 8.25 10.31 -12.27
N LEU A 20 7.20 9.92 -11.52
CA LEU A 20 7.28 9.77 -10.06
C LEU A 20 8.35 8.74 -9.67
N MET A 21 8.30 7.51 -10.24
CA MET A 21 9.26 6.46 -9.87
C MET A 21 10.70 6.87 -10.12
N ASN A 22 10.98 7.53 -11.26
CA ASN A 22 12.30 8.01 -11.64
C ASN A 22 12.78 9.20 -10.78
N SER A 23 11.87 9.92 -10.15
CA SER A 23 12.21 11.04 -9.26
C SER A 23 12.66 10.62 -7.87
N LEU A 24 12.46 9.34 -7.47
CA LEU A 24 12.76 8.86 -6.13
C LEU A 24 14.28 8.64 -5.95
N PRO A 25 14.96 9.44 -5.09
CA PRO A 25 16.42 9.42 -5.03
C PRO A 25 16.97 8.13 -4.42
N GLY A 26 17.97 7.54 -5.12
CA GLY A 26 18.64 6.32 -4.67
C GLY A 26 17.83 5.04 -4.74
N ILE A 27 16.73 5.06 -5.49
CA ILE A 27 15.82 3.93 -5.74
C ILE A 27 15.94 3.55 -7.21
N THR A 28 16.18 2.26 -7.47
CA THR A 28 16.15 1.66 -8.80
C THR A 28 14.99 0.68 -8.86
N VAL A 29 14.05 0.90 -9.77
CA VAL A 29 12.82 0.12 -9.89
C VAL A 29 12.95 -0.90 -11.02
N THR A 30 12.58 -2.14 -10.73
CA THR A 30 12.34 -3.19 -11.73
C THR A 30 10.87 -3.57 -11.64
N GLU A 31 10.12 -3.36 -12.71
CA GLU A 31 8.70 -3.71 -12.76
C GLU A 31 8.50 -5.17 -13.17
N ALA A 32 7.59 -5.85 -12.47
CA ALA A 32 6.99 -7.11 -12.85
C ALA A 32 5.47 -6.96 -12.83
N ARG A 33 4.80 -7.46 -13.88
CA ARG A 33 3.36 -7.30 -14.04
C ARG A 33 2.65 -8.62 -13.87
N HIS A 34 1.49 -8.61 -13.19
CA HIS A 34 0.62 -9.78 -13.14
C HIS A 34 0.19 -10.26 -14.52
N PRO A 35 0.11 -11.61 -14.72
CA PRO A 35 0.35 -12.68 -13.73
C PRO A 35 1.83 -13.01 -13.51
N ASP A 36 2.76 -12.53 -14.34
CA ASP A 36 4.18 -12.92 -14.35
C ASP A 36 4.99 -12.39 -13.15
N ALA A 37 4.37 -11.54 -12.31
CA ALA A 37 5.01 -10.96 -11.14
C ALA A 37 5.27 -11.98 -10.01
N LEU A 38 4.35 -12.91 -9.78
CA LEU A 38 4.38 -13.81 -8.63
C LEU A 38 5.60 -14.75 -8.58
N PRO A 39 6.14 -15.26 -9.71
CA PRO A 39 7.40 -16.00 -9.70
C PRO A 39 8.59 -15.25 -9.09
N MET A 40 8.51 -13.91 -9.02
CA MET A 40 9.56 -13.11 -8.38
C MET A 40 9.66 -13.34 -6.86
N PHE A 41 8.64 -13.92 -6.22
CA PHE A 41 8.65 -14.24 -4.79
C PHE A 41 9.36 -15.56 -4.47
N ARG A 42 9.71 -16.37 -5.47
CA ARG A 42 10.44 -17.63 -5.29
C ARG A 42 11.86 -17.37 -4.79
N PRO A 43 12.43 -18.28 -3.98
CA PRO A 43 13.75 -18.12 -3.36
C PRO A 43 14.85 -17.67 -4.31
N GLU A 44 14.92 -18.26 -5.52
CA GLU A 44 15.94 -17.97 -6.54
C GLU A 44 15.89 -16.53 -7.08
N ASN A 45 14.77 -15.82 -6.87
CA ASN A 45 14.58 -14.45 -7.35
C ASN A 45 14.75 -13.39 -6.25
N ARG A 46 14.66 -13.77 -4.97
CA ARG A 46 14.63 -12.83 -3.83
C ARG A 46 15.91 -12.00 -3.67
N SER A 47 17.03 -12.47 -4.19
CA SER A 47 18.30 -11.71 -4.18
C SER A 47 18.34 -10.55 -5.18
N LYS A 48 17.41 -10.50 -6.13
CA LYS A 48 17.37 -9.48 -7.20
C LYS A 48 16.88 -8.12 -6.72
N TYR A 49 16.17 -8.06 -5.59
CA TYR A 49 15.58 -6.83 -5.04
C TYR A 49 15.71 -6.77 -3.52
N ASP A 50 15.59 -5.57 -2.98
CA ASP A 50 15.69 -5.30 -1.55
C ASP A 50 14.32 -5.14 -0.88
N VAL A 51 13.33 -4.58 -1.61
CA VAL A 51 11.98 -4.24 -1.16
C VAL A 51 10.98 -4.56 -2.27
N VAL A 52 9.74 -4.91 -1.91
CA VAL A 52 8.61 -5.03 -2.85
C VAL A 52 7.66 -3.85 -2.67
N LEU A 53 7.30 -3.21 -3.78
CA LEU A 53 6.30 -2.16 -3.87
C LEU A 53 5.11 -2.68 -4.68
N PHE A 54 3.94 -2.80 -4.06
CA PHE A 54 2.72 -3.23 -4.72
C PHE A 54 1.92 -2.02 -5.19
N TYR A 55 1.64 -1.95 -6.47
CA TYR A 55 0.70 -1.05 -7.13
C TYR A 55 -0.13 -1.85 -8.13
N ASP A 56 -0.85 -2.84 -7.61
CA ASP A 56 -1.55 -3.87 -8.35
C ASP A 56 -2.93 -4.13 -7.75
N MET A 57 -3.83 -4.78 -8.48
CA MET A 57 -5.16 -5.15 -7.99
C MET A 57 -5.61 -6.52 -8.52
N PRO A 58 -4.83 -7.61 -8.34
CA PRO A 58 -5.29 -8.95 -8.68
C PRO A 58 -6.36 -9.41 -7.69
N LYS A 59 -7.34 -10.17 -8.16
CA LYS A 59 -8.43 -10.69 -7.31
C LYS A 59 -8.05 -12.00 -6.61
N THR A 60 -7.26 -12.84 -7.26
CA THR A 60 -6.91 -14.18 -6.79
C THR A 60 -5.41 -14.40 -6.74
N ILE A 61 -4.98 -15.37 -5.95
CA ILE A 61 -3.60 -15.82 -5.83
C ILE A 61 -3.61 -17.35 -5.63
N GLY A 62 -2.68 -18.07 -6.28
CA GLY A 62 -2.56 -19.52 -6.17
C GLY A 62 -1.92 -19.96 -4.85
N GLU A 63 -2.11 -21.23 -4.47
CA GLU A 63 -1.62 -21.74 -3.19
C GLU A 63 -0.08 -21.71 -3.09
N GLN A 64 0.62 -21.99 -4.19
CA GLN A 64 2.08 -21.91 -4.20
C GLN A 64 2.55 -20.46 -4.05
N GLU A 65 1.90 -19.52 -4.72
CA GLU A 65 2.21 -18.10 -4.65
C GLU A 65 1.92 -17.52 -3.25
N LYS A 66 0.85 -17.97 -2.59
CA LYS A 66 0.57 -17.62 -1.18
C LYS A 66 1.73 -18.05 -0.29
N LYS A 67 2.19 -19.30 -0.47
CA LYS A 67 3.32 -19.84 0.29
C LYS A 67 4.59 -19.05 0.02
N ASP A 68 4.94 -18.80 -1.25
CA ASP A 68 6.14 -18.04 -1.62
C ASP A 68 6.10 -16.62 -1.06
N PHE A 69 4.93 -16.00 -1.00
CA PHE A 69 4.75 -14.66 -0.43
C PHE A 69 4.94 -14.68 1.11
N ILE A 70 4.33 -15.63 1.81
CA ILE A 70 4.52 -15.79 3.27
C ILE A 70 5.99 -16.07 3.61
N ASP A 71 6.64 -16.97 2.88
CA ASP A 71 8.06 -17.30 3.06
C ASP A 71 8.95 -16.06 2.84
N LEU A 72 8.67 -15.25 1.82
CA LEU A 72 9.35 -13.97 1.56
C LEU A 72 9.26 -13.02 2.77
N LEU A 73 8.07 -12.91 3.37
CA LEU A 73 7.86 -12.06 4.55
C LEU A 73 8.53 -12.62 5.81
N ASN A 74 8.57 -13.93 5.96
CA ASN A 74 9.27 -14.60 7.05
C ASN A 74 10.80 -14.47 6.97
N GLU A 75 11.34 -14.24 5.76
CA GLU A 75 12.76 -13.91 5.55
C GLU A 75 13.08 -12.45 5.89
N GLY A 76 12.07 -11.60 6.05
CA GLY A 76 12.23 -10.19 6.42
C GLY A 76 12.27 -9.23 5.23
N LYS A 77 11.76 -9.65 4.06
CA LYS A 77 11.65 -8.77 2.91
C LYS A 77 10.55 -7.74 3.11
N GLY A 78 10.91 -6.46 3.29
CA GLY A 78 9.96 -5.39 3.52
C GLY A 78 9.08 -5.08 2.31
N ILE A 79 7.85 -4.67 2.58
CA ILE A 79 6.87 -4.37 1.54
C ILE A 79 6.19 -3.02 1.76
N VAL A 80 5.87 -2.35 0.66
CA VAL A 80 4.97 -1.19 0.62
C VAL A 80 3.76 -1.56 -0.23
N VAL A 81 2.57 -1.43 0.34
CA VAL A 81 1.27 -1.67 -0.30
C VAL A 81 0.68 -0.31 -0.64
N TRP A 82 0.53 -0.03 -1.93
CA TRP A 82 0.19 1.29 -2.38
C TRP A 82 -1.16 1.32 -3.08
N HIS A 83 -2.04 2.17 -2.59
CA HIS A 83 -3.34 2.52 -3.11
C HIS A 83 -4.24 1.29 -3.37
N HIS A 84 -4.59 1.02 -4.63
CA HIS A 84 -5.51 -0.06 -4.98
C HIS A 84 -4.98 -1.48 -4.69
N ALA A 85 -3.69 -1.64 -4.34
CA ALA A 85 -3.19 -2.90 -3.80
C ALA A 85 -3.87 -3.28 -2.46
N TYR A 86 -4.48 -2.30 -1.77
CA TYR A 86 -5.37 -2.53 -0.63
C TYR A 86 -6.60 -3.38 -0.98
N CYS A 87 -7.02 -3.39 -2.25
CA CYS A 87 -8.17 -4.13 -2.76
C CYS A 87 -7.81 -5.52 -3.33
N SER A 88 -6.53 -5.94 -3.26
CA SER A 88 -6.06 -7.19 -3.85
C SER A 88 -6.47 -8.42 -3.03
N TYR A 89 -6.44 -9.59 -3.66
CA TYR A 89 -6.55 -10.92 -3.04
C TYR A 89 -7.73 -11.08 -2.08
N GLN A 90 -8.93 -10.69 -2.52
CA GLN A 90 -10.14 -10.69 -1.70
C GLN A 90 -10.47 -12.06 -1.07
N ASP A 91 -10.11 -13.16 -1.75
CA ASP A 91 -10.34 -14.53 -1.28
C ASP A 91 -9.24 -15.05 -0.34
N TRP A 92 -8.28 -14.19 0.04
CA TRP A 92 -7.19 -14.59 0.92
C TRP A 92 -7.16 -13.78 2.22
N PRO A 93 -7.81 -14.29 3.32
CA PRO A 93 -7.90 -13.55 4.58
C PRO A 93 -6.54 -13.21 5.21
N GLU A 94 -5.49 -14.00 4.93
CA GLU A 94 -4.15 -13.71 5.43
C GLU A 94 -3.57 -12.43 4.83
N TYR A 95 -3.94 -12.08 3.59
CA TYR A 95 -3.51 -10.81 2.99
C TYR A 95 -3.96 -9.61 3.80
N GLN A 96 -5.17 -9.65 4.38
CA GLN A 96 -5.65 -8.61 5.28
C GLN A 96 -4.72 -8.40 6.50
N LYS A 97 -4.20 -9.51 7.06
CA LYS A 97 -3.25 -9.43 8.18
C LYS A 97 -1.91 -8.89 7.71
N ILE A 98 -1.45 -9.33 6.54
CA ILE A 98 -0.19 -8.87 5.92
C ILE A 98 -0.20 -7.36 5.72
N ILE A 99 -1.27 -6.78 5.21
CA ILE A 99 -1.36 -5.35 4.89
C ILE A 99 -1.91 -4.49 6.03
N GLY A 100 -2.43 -5.13 7.09
CA GLY A 100 -3.00 -4.46 8.27
C GLY A 100 -4.35 -3.78 8.04
N GLY A 101 -5.12 -4.23 7.05
CA GLY A 101 -6.44 -3.70 6.73
C GLY A 101 -7.08 -4.39 5.53
N ARG A 102 -8.32 -4.00 5.19
CA ARG A 102 -9.05 -4.59 4.07
C ARG A 102 -10.05 -3.63 3.45
N TYR A 103 -10.10 -3.60 2.12
CA TYR A 103 -11.24 -3.12 1.35
C TYR A 103 -12.28 -4.25 1.29
N HIS A 104 -13.52 -4.01 1.74
CA HIS A 104 -14.58 -5.01 1.77
C HIS A 104 -15.48 -4.84 0.55
N GLU A 105 -15.53 -5.83 -0.33
CA GLU A 105 -16.42 -5.82 -1.51
C GLU A 105 -17.88 -6.13 -1.14
N GLU A 106 -18.11 -6.73 0.05
CA GLU A 106 -19.43 -7.03 0.60
C GLU A 106 -19.59 -6.42 2.01
N PRO A 107 -20.82 -6.29 2.54
CA PRO A 107 -21.04 -5.92 3.94
C PRO A 107 -20.28 -6.87 4.89
N TRP A 108 -19.80 -6.34 6.00
CA TRP A 108 -18.93 -7.08 6.92
C TRP A 108 -19.23 -6.74 8.38
N THR A 109 -18.80 -7.61 9.29
CA THR A 109 -18.94 -7.40 10.74
C THR A 109 -17.61 -7.02 11.33
N ASP A 110 -17.55 -5.92 12.08
CA ASP A 110 -16.32 -5.47 12.75
C ASP A 110 -16.01 -6.31 14.01
N SER A 111 -14.85 -6.06 14.63
CA SER A 111 -14.41 -6.77 15.82
C SER A 111 -15.31 -6.60 17.05
N ASN A 112 -16.23 -5.63 17.05
CA ASN A 112 -17.22 -5.39 18.09
C ASN A 112 -18.56 -6.04 17.78
N GLY A 113 -18.68 -6.79 16.68
CA GLY A 113 -19.91 -7.43 16.25
C GLY A 113 -20.90 -6.47 15.54
N VAL A 114 -20.45 -5.28 15.13
CA VAL A 114 -21.29 -4.30 14.44
C VAL A 114 -21.24 -4.53 12.94
N GLU A 115 -22.40 -4.64 12.30
CA GLU A 115 -22.49 -4.70 10.84
C GLU A 115 -22.07 -3.37 10.22
N ARG A 116 -21.22 -3.46 9.19
CA ARG A 116 -20.71 -2.35 8.42
C ARG A 116 -21.07 -2.52 6.95
N PRO A 117 -21.39 -1.44 6.23
CA PRO A 117 -21.58 -1.51 4.81
C PRO A 117 -20.27 -1.90 4.09
N LYS A 118 -20.39 -2.38 2.86
CA LYS A 118 -19.23 -2.58 2.01
C LYS A 118 -18.42 -1.29 1.84
N SER A 119 -17.16 -1.45 1.50
CA SER A 119 -16.27 -0.33 1.18
C SER A 119 -16.74 0.43 -0.06
N THR A 120 -16.43 1.70 -0.08
CA THR A 120 -16.76 2.62 -1.18
C THR A 120 -15.49 3.31 -1.67
N TYR A 121 -15.55 3.90 -2.86
CA TYR A 121 -14.50 4.78 -3.36
C TYR A 121 -15.11 6.04 -3.99
N LYS A 122 -14.34 7.13 -3.99
CA LYS A 122 -14.76 8.39 -4.61
C LYS A 122 -13.54 9.09 -5.21
N TYR A 123 -13.63 9.39 -6.51
CA TYR A 123 -12.56 10.08 -7.25
C TYR A 123 -12.56 11.59 -7.02
N ASN A 124 -11.42 12.21 -7.26
CA ASN A 124 -11.22 13.67 -7.30
C ASN A 124 -11.70 14.39 -6.03
N VAL A 125 -11.47 13.79 -4.87
CA VAL A 125 -11.79 14.43 -3.59
C VAL A 125 -10.62 15.31 -3.17
N ASN A 126 -10.90 16.57 -2.86
CA ASN A 126 -9.90 17.49 -2.27
C ASN A 126 -10.05 17.43 -0.75
N PHE A 127 -9.02 16.96 -0.05
CA PHE A 127 -9.10 16.79 1.39
C PHE A 127 -7.77 17.03 2.10
N ARG A 128 -7.88 17.25 3.39
CA ARG A 128 -6.74 17.47 4.29
C ARG A 128 -6.23 16.13 4.83
N VAL A 129 -4.93 15.92 4.67
CA VAL A 129 -4.20 14.82 5.31
C VAL A 129 -3.43 15.33 6.50
N ARG A 130 -3.61 14.69 7.66
CA ARG A 130 -2.88 14.99 8.90
C ARG A 130 -1.80 13.95 9.15
N VAL A 131 -0.63 14.37 9.59
CA VAL A 131 0.44 13.51 10.04
C VAL A 131 0.15 13.06 11.47
N ALA A 132 -0.33 11.81 11.63
CA ALA A 132 -0.68 11.22 12.92
C ALA A 132 0.57 10.88 13.74
N ASP A 133 1.63 10.42 13.10
CA ASP A 133 2.91 10.15 13.77
C ASP A 133 4.07 10.90 13.09
N ARG A 134 4.49 12.00 13.69
CA ARG A 134 5.59 12.86 13.20
C ARG A 134 7.00 12.29 13.51
N ARG A 135 7.08 11.23 14.35
CA ARG A 135 8.35 10.63 14.77
C ARG A 135 8.76 9.44 13.92
N HIS A 136 7.80 8.85 13.20
CA HIS A 136 8.09 7.70 12.35
C HIS A 136 9.00 8.09 11.18
N PRO A 137 10.00 7.26 10.80
CA PRO A 137 10.89 7.60 9.68
C PRO A 137 10.18 7.87 8.36
N ALA A 138 9.09 7.14 8.06
CA ALA A 138 8.31 7.34 6.84
C ALA A 138 7.61 8.70 6.75
N THR A 139 7.36 9.37 7.88
CA THR A 139 6.67 10.68 7.94
C THR A 139 7.57 11.83 8.36
N ARG A 140 8.86 11.56 8.58
CA ARG A 140 9.80 12.56 9.07
C ARG A 140 9.88 13.77 8.12
N GLY A 141 9.61 14.96 8.67
CA GLY A 141 9.64 16.22 7.93
C GLY A 141 8.51 16.39 6.91
N ILE A 142 7.47 15.55 6.97
CA ILE A 142 6.19 15.78 6.30
C ILE A 142 5.32 16.61 7.28
N ARG A 143 4.62 17.59 6.73
CA ARG A 143 3.61 18.39 7.46
C ARG A 143 2.22 18.00 6.96
N ASP A 144 1.18 18.40 7.67
CA ASP A 144 -0.19 18.24 7.20
C ASP A 144 -0.37 18.96 5.86
N PHE A 145 -1.01 18.31 4.91
CA PHE A 145 -1.10 18.80 3.52
C PHE A 145 -2.48 18.51 2.91
N ASP A 146 -2.82 19.30 1.91
CA ASP A 146 -4.00 19.06 1.10
C ASP A 146 -3.61 18.24 -0.13
N ILE A 147 -4.52 17.36 -0.56
CA ILE A 147 -4.34 16.48 -1.72
C ILE A 147 -5.66 16.33 -2.47
N ILE A 148 -5.57 16.20 -3.78
CA ILE A 148 -6.68 15.73 -4.61
C ILE A 148 -6.38 14.29 -4.96
N ASP A 149 -7.29 13.37 -4.54
CA ASP A 149 -7.06 11.94 -4.71
C ASP A 149 -8.36 11.15 -4.75
N GLU A 150 -8.27 9.86 -4.99
CA GLU A 150 -9.34 8.91 -4.71
C GLU A 150 -9.36 8.58 -3.21
N THR A 151 -10.55 8.48 -2.63
CA THR A 151 -10.74 8.04 -1.25
C THR A 151 -11.36 6.65 -1.19
N TYR A 152 -11.00 5.86 -0.16
CA TYR A 152 -11.61 4.58 0.17
C TYR A 152 -12.35 4.69 1.50
N GLY A 153 -13.69 4.57 1.45
CA GLY A 153 -14.56 4.60 2.62
C GLY A 153 -14.94 3.21 3.12
N ASN A 154 -15.31 3.10 4.39
CA ASN A 154 -15.80 1.88 5.05
C ASN A 154 -14.84 0.67 5.00
N GLY A 155 -13.56 0.87 4.72
CA GLY A 155 -12.56 -0.17 4.84
C GLY A 155 -12.21 -0.45 6.31
N SER A 156 -11.66 -1.62 6.60
CA SER A 156 -11.14 -1.93 7.93
C SER A 156 -9.64 -1.68 8.02
N VAL A 157 -9.20 -1.20 9.18
CA VAL A 157 -7.79 -1.07 9.55
C VAL A 157 -7.60 -1.77 10.89
N ASN A 158 -6.59 -2.61 10.99
CA ASN A 158 -6.27 -3.32 12.22
C ASN A 158 -5.92 -2.29 13.32
N PRO A 159 -6.55 -2.33 14.50
CA PRO A 159 -6.30 -1.39 15.58
C PRO A 159 -4.86 -1.43 16.14
N GLU A 160 -4.13 -2.50 15.90
CA GLU A 160 -2.74 -2.67 16.35
C GLU A 160 -1.70 -2.02 15.42
N VAL A 161 -2.08 -1.52 14.24
CA VAL A 161 -1.14 -0.84 13.35
C VAL A 161 -0.78 0.54 13.87
N ARG A 162 0.41 0.97 13.54
CA ARG A 162 0.87 2.33 13.81
C ARG A 162 0.40 3.28 12.71
N VAL A 163 -0.63 4.07 12.98
CA VAL A 163 -1.18 5.04 12.03
C VAL A 163 -0.15 6.13 11.75
N LEU A 164 0.16 6.35 10.49
CA LEU A 164 1.12 7.35 10.00
C LEU A 164 0.42 8.62 9.55
N LEU A 165 -0.64 8.47 8.76
CA LEU A 165 -1.46 9.56 8.22
C LEU A 165 -2.94 9.30 8.47
N ALA A 166 -3.69 10.36 8.72
CA ALA A 166 -5.12 10.32 8.96
C ALA A 166 -5.85 11.45 8.23
N THR A 167 -7.17 11.33 8.09
CA THR A 167 -8.05 12.36 7.54
C THR A 167 -9.41 12.36 8.24
N ASP A 168 -10.10 13.50 8.19
CA ASP A 168 -11.51 13.62 8.60
C ASP A 168 -12.46 13.63 7.38
N GLU A 169 -11.95 13.37 6.18
CA GLU A 169 -12.77 13.29 4.97
C GLU A 169 -13.83 12.19 5.10
N PRO A 170 -15.13 12.51 5.06
CA PRO A 170 -16.20 11.54 5.36
C PRO A 170 -16.31 10.42 4.32
N THR A 171 -15.76 10.58 3.12
CA THR A 171 -15.73 9.54 2.08
C THR A 171 -14.53 8.62 2.18
N SER A 172 -13.65 8.82 3.18
CA SER A 172 -12.44 8.03 3.43
C SER A 172 -12.54 7.25 4.74
N THR A 173 -11.80 6.14 4.82
CA THR A 173 -11.41 5.60 6.13
C THR A 173 -10.55 6.64 6.87
N PRO A 174 -10.67 6.74 8.21
CA PRO A 174 -9.91 7.75 8.96
C PRO A 174 -8.40 7.61 8.85
N SER A 175 -7.88 6.38 8.75
CA SER A 175 -6.45 6.10 8.58
C SER A 175 -6.15 5.91 7.10
N VAL A 176 -5.27 6.76 6.52
CA VAL A 176 -4.92 6.73 5.08
C VAL A 176 -3.49 6.26 4.82
N ALA A 177 -2.69 6.06 5.87
CA ALA A 177 -1.43 5.32 5.82
C ALA A 177 -1.07 4.77 7.19
N TRP A 178 -0.48 3.58 7.23
CA TRP A 178 -0.03 2.93 8.47
C TRP A 178 1.18 2.03 8.25
N ALA A 179 1.83 1.67 9.37
CA ALA A 179 2.97 0.77 9.41
C ALA A 179 2.77 -0.30 10.49
N HIS A 180 3.27 -1.49 10.24
CA HIS A 180 3.34 -2.58 11.22
C HIS A 180 4.40 -3.60 10.80
N SER A 181 4.43 -4.74 11.48
CA SER A 181 5.28 -5.88 11.10
C SER A 181 4.42 -7.10 10.84
N TYR A 182 4.81 -7.90 9.84
CA TYR A 182 4.26 -9.21 9.59
C TYR A 182 5.40 -10.22 9.41
N GLY A 183 5.42 -11.28 10.22
CA GLY A 183 6.60 -12.15 10.31
C GLY A 183 7.83 -11.35 10.70
N LYS A 184 8.89 -11.41 9.90
CA LYS A 184 10.11 -10.60 10.08
C LYS A 184 10.11 -9.32 9.24
N SER A 185 9.08 -9.10 8.44
CA SER A 185 9.00 -7.99 7.50
C SER A 185 8.36 -6.76 8.11
N LYS A 186 8.87 -5.59 7.73
CA LYS A 186 8.20 -4.30 7.91
C LYS A 186 7.23 -4.07 6.76
N VAL A 187 6.04 -3.58 7.08
CA VAL A 187 4.97 -3.31 6.12
C VAL A 187 4.50 -1.88 6.27
N VAL A 188 4.37 -1.17 5.16
CA VAL A 188 3.67 0.12 5.08
C VAL A 188 2.55 0.00 4.07
N THR A 189 1.34 0.39 4.48
CA THR A 189 0.19 0.52 3.59
C THR A 189 -0.19 1.98 3.45
N ILE A 190 -0.40 2.44 2.21
CA ILE A 190 -0.71 3.83 1.84
C ILE A 190 -1.95 3.79 0.96
N LEU A 191 -3.05 4.39 1.39
CA LEU A 191 -4.30 4.46 0.61
C LEU A 191 -4.31 5.62 -0.39
N LEU A 192 -3.39 6.58 -0.26
CA LEU A 192 -3.23 7.71 -1.18
C LEU A 192 -2.53 7.28 -2.47
N GLY A 193 -2.68 8.07 -3.54
CA GLY A 193 -1.87 7.97 -4.74
C GLY A 193 -2.51 7.24 -5.91
N HIS A 194 -3.78 7.56 -6.21
CA HIS A 194 -4.52 6.99 -7.33
C HIS A 194 -3.97 7.43 -8.69
N ASP A 195 -3.70 8.72 -8.86
CA ASP A 195 -3.35 9.28 -10.16
C ASP A 195 -2.31 10.41 -10.10
N ASN A 196 -2.09 11.07 -11.24
CA ASN A 196 -1.11 12.13 -11.38
C ASN A 196 -1.36 13.36 -10.49
N GLN A 197 -2.59 13.62 -10.04
CA GLN A 197 -2.88 14.70 -9.11
C GLN A 197 -2.22 14.43 -7.74
N ALA A 198 -2.41 13.20 -7.25
CA ALA A 198 -1.77 12.76 -6.02
C ALA A 198 -0.25 12.58 -6.19
N TRP A 199 0.20 11.99 -7.30
CA TRP A 199 1.63 11.74 -7.55
C TRP A 199 2.46 13.02 -7.68
N SER A 200 1.85 14.11 -8.13
CA SER A 200 2.48 15.43 -8.21
C SER A 200 2.61 16.13 -6.86
N ASN A 201 1.99 15.60 -5.80
CA ASN A 201 2.09 16.18 -4.46
C ASN A 201 3.45 15.82 -3.83
N PRO A 202 4.29 16.83 -3.48
CA PRO A 202 5.63 16.57 -2.95
C PRO A 202 5.63 15.85 -1.59
N ASN A 203 4.59 16.01 -0.77
CA ASN A 203 4.47 15.28 0.49
C ASN A 203 4.13 13.82 0.26
N PHE A 204 3.31 13.52 -0.75
CA PHE A 204 3.03 12.14 -1.16
C PHE A 204 4.30 11.46 -1.70
N ALA A 205 5.02 12.10 -2.63
CA ALA A 205 6.27 11.55 -3.17
C ALA A 205 7.31 11.29 -2.06
N LYS A 206 7.43 12.20 -1.10
CA LYS A 206 8.29 12.05 0.07
C LYS A 206 7.86 10.90 0.98
N LEU A 207 6.55 10.75 1.22
CA LEU A 207 6.00 9.61 1.99
C LEU A 207 6.37 8.28 1.34
N LEU A 208 6.13 8.16 0.03
CA LEU A 208 6.42 6.94 -0.72
C LEU A 208 7.91 6.59 -0.66
N GLU A 209 8.79 7.55 -0.94
CA GLU A 209 10.23 7.39 -0.84
C GLU A 209 10.68 6.92 0.55
N GLN A 210 10.23 7.61 1.60
CA GLN A 210 10.61 7.30 2.98
C GLN A 210 10.04 5.96 3.44
N SER A 211 8.83 5.59 2.99
CA SER A 211 8.23 4.29 3.26
C SER A 211 9.06 3.15 2.66
N ILE A 212 9.43 3.27 1.37
CA ILE A 212 10.30 2.30 0.70
C ILE A 212 11.64 2.15 1.42
N LYS A 213 12.23 3.26 1.86
CA LYS A 213 13.51 3.23 2.60
C LYS A 213 13.40 2.62 3.99
N TRP A 214 12.29 2.84 4.67
CA TRP A 214 12.08 2.36 6.03
C TRP A 214 11.81 0.86 6.10
N VAL A 215 11.11 0.29 5.12
CA VAL A 215 10.78 -1.15 5.14
C VAL A 215 11.99 -2.05 4.82
N LYS A 216 13.04 -1.51 4.25
CA LYS A 216 14.33 -2.21 4.08
C LYS A 216 14.98 -2.49 5.48
#